data_62fb05643cf064fd48c922117b07ad3a
#
_entry.id   62fb05643cf064fd48c922117b07ad3a
#
_cell.length_a   1.000
_cell.length_b   1.000
_cell.length_c   1.000
_cell.angle_alpha   90.00
_cell.angle_beta   90.00
_cell.angle_gamma   90.00
#
_symmetry.space_group_name_H-M   'P 1'
#
loop_
_entity.id
_entity.type
_entity.pdbx_description
1 polymer ?
#
loop_
_entity_poly.entity_id
_entity_poly.type
_entity_poly.pdbx_seq_one_letter_code
_entity_poly.pdbx_strand_id
1 'polypeptide(L)'
;ELTLLSGEQPWLRLRISDGGRQYLVKSIPDLLNAVEQGRVVSYGKALTFLHRKEAFAPEAQQLLAVLRRQQSVRESLEQNLQKLRGYATAARSPVAGGMALSGEGLDELVHLYEPTGQVGGYALKTGLPALTMQVEKRRGGVQVSVTPSLGFVAGLDHDYLFSDETLWKLDRVQSGRVLPALKTLCGSSLFFTTQDAADFCSFVLPELGRNVT
;
A
#
# COMPACT_ATOMS: atom_id res chain seq x y z
N GLU A 1 12.80 8.98 7.02
CA GLU A 1 11.46 9.28 6.48
C GLU A 1 11.00 8.16 5.56
N LEU A 2 9.76 7.76 5.72
CA LEU A 2 9.06 6.73 4.96
C LEU A 2 8.08 7.38 4.00
N THR A 3 8.04 6.92 2.76
CA THR A 3 6.98 7.24 1.80
C THR A 3 6.36 5.94 1.30
N LEU A 4 5.05 5.82 1.41
CA LEU A 4 4.26 4.73 0.84
C LEU A 4 3.69 5.19 -0.50
N LEU A 5 3.75 4.34 -1.50
CA LEU A 5 3.22 4.60 -2.84
C LEU A 5 2.10 3.59 -3.11
N SER A 6 0.93 4.10 -3.44
CA SER A 6 -0.25 3.29 -3.76
C SER A 6 -0.13 2.64 -5.15
N GLY A 7 -0.86 1.55 -5.33
CA GLY A 7 -0.94 0.79 -6.59
C GLY A 7 -1.55 -0.57 -6.32
N GLU A 8 -1.64 -1.43 -7.33
CA GLU A 8 -2.06 -2.83 -7.15
C GLU A 8 -1.18 -3.56 -6.14
N GLN A 9 0.09 -3.21 -6.11
CA GLN A 9 1.04 -3.59 -5.09
C GLN A 9 1.61 -2.31 -4.45
N PRO A 10 1.57 -2.16 -3.11
CA PRO A 10 2.15 -1.00 -2.46
C PRO A 10 3.67 -1.05 -2.51
N TRP A 11 4.28 0.10 -2.74
CA TRP A 11 5.72 0.29 -2.75
C TRP A 11 6.13 1.23 -1.64
N LEU A 12 7.25 0.91 -1.03
CA LEU A 12 7.85 1.70 0.03
C LEU A 12 9.15 2.33 -0.44
N ARG A 13 9.33 3.60 -0.13
CA ARG A 13 10.55 4.36 -0.39
C ARG A 13 11.08 4.96 0.90
N LEU A 14 12.38 4.99 1.08
CA LEU A 14 13.02 5.53 2.27
C LEU A 14 13.91 6.73 1.94
N ARG A 15 13.95 7.67 2.88
CA ARG A 15 14.95 8.72 2.95
C ARG A 15 15.64 8.69 4.30
N ILE A 16 16.94 8.92 4.32
CA ILE A 16 17.74 9.11 5.52
C ILE A 16 17.96 10.61 5.69
N SER A 17 17.81 11.09 6.92
CA SER A 17 18.05 12.50 7.30
C SER A 17 19.10 12.56 8.39
N ASP A 18 19.95 13.58 8.33
CA ASP A 18 20.90 13.98 9.37
C ASP A 18 20.37 15.10 10.27
N GLY A 19 19.05 15.37 10.19
CA GLY A 19 18.40 16.49 10.87
C GLY A 19 18.27 17.77 10.02
N GLY A 20 18.90 17.80 8.83
CA GLY A 20 18.80 18.93 7.90
C GLY A 20 18.46 18.47 6.48
N ARG A 21 19.34 17.70 5.88
CA ARG A 21 19.18 17.21 4.50
C ARG A 21 18.62 15.80 4.47
N GLN A 22 17.84 15.53 3.42
CA GLN A 22 17.26 14.22 3.18
C GLN A 22 17.91 13.56 1.97
N TYR A 23 18.25 12.30 2.09
CA TYR A 23 18.91 11.50 1.06
C TYR A 23 18.07 10.27 0.72
N LEU A 24 17.76 10.11 -0.55
CA LEU A 24 17.04 8.93 -1.02
C LEU A 24 17.90 7.67 -0.85
N VAL A 25 17.32 6.65 -0.23
CA VAL A 25 17.91 5.31 -0.17
C VAL A 25 17.74 4.65 -1.55
N LYS A 26 18.85 4.41 -2.24
CA LYS A 26 18.85 3.87 -3.61
C LYS A 26 18.44 2.39 -3.66
N SER A 27 18.70 1.67 -2.57
CA SER A 27 18.38 0.24 -2.44
C SER A 27 18.12 -0.07 -0.97
N ILE A 28 16.89 -0.46 -0.66
CA ILE A 28 16.52 -0.87 0.71
C ILE A 28 17.24 -2.17 1.10
N PRO A 29 17.34 -3.19 0.24
CA PRO A 29 18.14 -4.37 0.54
C PRO A 29 19.59 -4.06 0.89
N ASP A 30 20.25 -3.16 0.14
CA ASP A 30 21.64 -2.78 0.43
C ASP A 30 21.77 -2.02 1.75
N LEU A 31 20.80 -1.17 2.08
CA LEU A 31 20.72 -0.51 3.38
C LEU A 31 20.62 -1.54 4.51
N LEU A 32 19.71 -2.52 4.41
CA LEU A 32 19.52 -3.56 5.43
C LEU A 32 20.77 -4.41 5.59
N ASN A 33 21.41 -4.79 4.51
CA ASN A 33 22.68 -5.52 4.54
C ASN A 33 23.83 -4.68 5.14
N ALA A 34 23.86 -3.38 4.85
CA ALA A 34 24.85 -2.48 5.43
C ALA A 34 24.69 -2.35 6.97
N VAL A 35 23.44 -2.28 7.44
CA VAL A 35 23.13 -2.25 8.90
C VAL A 35 23.55 -3.55 9.58
N GLU A 36 23.27 -4.69 8.96
CA GLU A 36 23.62 -6.00 9.52
C GLU A 36 25.13 -6.23 9.59
N GLN A 37 25.86 -5.78 8.58
CA GLN A 37 27.31 -5.94 8.49
C GLN A 37 28.10 -4.82 9.16
N GLY A 38 27.44 -3.78 9.66
CA GLY A 38 28.11 -2.64 10.26
C GLY A 38 29.01 -1.90 9.25
N ARG A 39 28.53 -1.68 8.02
CA ARG A 39 29.32 -1.01 6.97
C ARG A 39 29.17 0.50 7.02
N VAL A 40 30.22 1.20 6.59
CA VAL A 40 30.17 2.64 6.32
C VAL A 40 29.54 2.86 4.96
N VAL A 41 28.50 3.71 4.89
CA VAL A 41 27.82 4.06 3.63
C VAL A 41 27.76 5.57 3.48
N SER A 42 27.98 6.06 2.25
CA SER A 42 27.94 7.47 1.91
C SER A 42 26.69 7.81 1.10
N TYR A 43 26.00 8.87 1.50
CA TYR A 43 24.86 9.46 0.80
C TYR A 43 25.31 10.80 0.20
N GLY A 44 25.69 10.76 -1.07
CA GLY A 44 26.32 11.91 -1.72
C GLY A 44 27.67 12.28 -1.09
N LYS A 45 28.00 13.56 -1.09
CA LYS A 45 29.26 14.09 -0.54
C LYS A 45 29.15 14.51 0.93
N ALA A 46 27.97 14.66 1.46
CA ALA A 46 27.74 15.37 2.72
C ALA A 46 27.40 14.44 3.90
N LEU A 47 26.86 13.25 3.66
CA LEU A 47 26.49 12.33 4.73
C LEU A 47 27.19 10.97 4.55
N THR A 48 28.04 10.64 5.50
CA THR A 48 28.72 9.33 5.58
C THR A 48 28.71 8.88 7.04
N PHE A 49 28.21 7.70 7.33
CA PHE A 49 28.20 7.17 8.69
C PHE A 49 28.25 5.64 8.71
N LEU A 50 28.56 5.11 9.88
CA LEU A 50 28.59 3.68 10.14
C LEU A 50 27.16 3.18 10.34
N HIS A 51 26.71 2.30 9.46
CA HIS A 51 25.40 1.69 9.54
C HIS A 51 25.40 0.60 10.61
N ARG A 52 24.96 0.96 11.80
CA ARG A 52 24.63 0.03 12.87
C ARG A 52 23.24 0.36 13.38
N LYS A 53 22.56 -0.62 13.98
CA LYS A 53 21.21 -0.45 14.49
C LYS A 53 21.10 0.78 15.40
N GLU A 54 22.09 0.98 16.25
CA GLU A 54 22.15 2.06 17.24
C GLU A 54 22.37 3.45 16.63
N ALA A 55 22.79 3.52 15.37
CA ALA A 55 22.94 4.79 14.65
C ALA A 55 21.60 5.35 14.13
N PHE A 56 20.53 4.61 14.27
CA PHE A 56 19.19 5.01 13.84
C PHE A 56 18.31 5.32 15.05
N ALA A 57 17.38 6.27 14.89
CA ALA A 57 16.37 6.55 15.90
C ALA A 57 15.52 5.30 16.23
N PRO A 58 15.00 5.16 17.45
CA PRO A 58 14.24 3.97 17.88
C PRO A 58 13.12 3.56 16.92
N GLU A 59 12.37 4.52 16.40
CA GLU A 59 11.28 4.29 15.45
C GLU A 59 11.82 3.74 14.11
N ALA A 60 12.97 4.26 13.66
CA ALA A 60 13.63 3.76 12.46
C ALA A 60 14.19 2.35 12.65
N GLN A 61 14.65 2.00 13.87
CA GLN A 61 15.09 0.63 14.17
C GLN A 61 13.93 -0.38 14.07
N GLN A 62 12.74 -0.02 14.53
CA GLN A 62 11.55 -0.85 14.40
C GLN A 62 11.16 -1.03 12.93
N LEU A 63 11.17 0.06 12.17
CA LEU A 63 10.93 0.01 10.71
C LEU A 63 11.94 -0.91 10.01
N LEU A 64 13.23 -0.78 10.30
CA LEU A 64 14.27 -1.64 9.71
C LEU A 64 14.04 -3.12 10.03
N ALA A 65 13.53 -3.45 11.24
CA ALA A 65 13.18 -4.82 11.60
C ALA A 65 12.02 -5.37 10.78
N VAL A 66 10.96 -4.57 10.56
CA VAL A 66 9.84 -4.93 9.66
C VAL A 66 10.36 -5.19 8.24
N LEU A 67 11.15 -4.26 7.71
CA LEU A 67 11.67 -4.37 6.34
C LEU A 67 12.60 -5.57 6.16
N ARG A 68 13.39 -5.93 7.18
CA ARG A 68 14.25 -7.11 7.13
C ARG A 68 13.45 -8.40 7.04
N ARG A 69 12.35 -8.52 7.83
CA ARG A 69 11.44 -9.67 7.71
C ARG A 69 10.85 -9.78 6.31
N GLN A 70 10.34 -8.67 5.77
CA GLN A 70 9.76 -8.64 4.43
C GLN A 70 10.79 -9.00 3.35
N GLN A 71 12.02 -8.53 3.47
CA GLN A 71 13.10 -8.92 2.55
C GLN A 71 13.41 -10.42 2.62
N SER A 72 13.49 -11.00 3.81
CA SER A 72 13.77 -12.44 3.99
C SER A 72 12.69 -13.32 3.37
N VAL A 73 11.41 -12.95 3.54
CA VAL A 73 10.28 -13.63 2.90
C VAL A 73 10.38 -13.55 1.37
N ARG A 74 10.68 -12.38 0.84
CA ARG A 74 10.84 -12.17 -0.59
C ARG A 74 11.99 -12.98 -1.17
N GLU A 75 13.17 -12.97 -0.54
CA GLU A 75 14.34 -13.74 -0.97
C GLU A 75 14.04 -15.25 -0.99
N SER A 76 13.32 -15.75 0.02
CA SER A 76 12.89 -17.14 0.08
C SER A 76 11.92 -17.50 -1.04
N LEU A 77 10.98 -16.63 -1.36
CA LEU A 77 10.04 -16.82 -2.47
C LEU A 77 10.75 -16.79 -3.83
N GLU A 78 11.67 -15.84 -4.04
CA GLU A 78 12.45 -15.72 -5.26
C GLU A 78 13.32 -16.97 -5.49
N GLN A 79 13.99 -17.48 -4.44
CA GLN A 79 14.77 -18.70 -4.49
C GLN A 79 13.92 -19.92 -4.87
N ASN A 80 12.72 -20.05 -4.30
CA ASN A 80 11.81 -21.13 -4.61
C ASN A 80 11.26 -21.03 -6.05
N LEU A 81 10.92 -19.84 -6.50
CA LEU A 81 10.47 -19.59 -7.87
C LEU A 81 11.59 -19.85 -8.92
N GLN A 82 12.84 -19.50 -8.61
CA GLN A 82 13.97 -19.80 -9.46
C GLN A 82 14.18 -21.32 -9.61
N LYS A 83 14.04 -22.08 -8.53
CA LYS A 83 14.10 -23.55 -8.58
C LYS A 83 13.00 -24.16 -9.46
N LEU A 84 11.80 -23.54 -9.48
CA LEU A 84 10.65 -24.03 -10.25
C LEU A 84 10.68 -23.60 -11.74
N ARG A 85 11.24 -22.45 -12.07
CA ARG A 85 11.12 -21.84 -13.40
C ARG A 85 12.40 -21.76 -14.21
N GLY A 86 13.56 -22.16 -13.68
CA GLY A 86 14.83 -22.15 -14.40
C GLY A 86 15.09 -20.84 -15.18
N TYR A 87 15.42 -19.73 -14.54
CA TYR A 87 15.64 -18.38 -15.09
C TYR A 87 14.40 -17.47 -15.17
N ALA A 88 13.88 -17.07 -14.03
CA ALA A 88 13.06 -15.86 -13.98
C ALA A 88 13.99 -14.67 -13.73
N THR A 89 14.09 -13.75 -14.67
CA THR A 89 14.73 -12.45 -14.45
C THR A 89 13.96 -11.74 -13.34
N ALA A 90 14.66 -11.37 -12.26
CA ALA A 90 14.07 -10.57 -11.17
C ALA A 90 13.41 -9.31 -11.79
N ALA A 91 12.13 -9.15 -11.59
CA ALA A 91 11.41 -7.99 -12.08
C ALA A 91 12.06 -6.74 -11.49
N ARG A 92 12.55 -5.84 -12.34
CA ARG A 92 13.10 -4.56 -11.89
C ARG A 92 12.00 -3.78 -11.19
N SER A 93 12.32 -3.23 -10.03
CA SER A 93 11.41 -2.33 -9.32
C SER A 93 10.96 -1.19 -10.25
N PRO A 94 9.65 -0.96 -10.44
CA PRO A 94 9.17 0.18 -11.21
C PRO A 94 9.46 1.50 -10.51
N VAL A 95 9.83 1.45 -9.22
CA VAL A 95 10.12 2.61 -8.38
C VAL A 95 11.59 2.60 -7.99
N ALA A 96 12.35 3.60 -8.45
CA ALA A 96 13.76 3.75 -8.10
C ALA A 96 13.96 3.84 -6.58
N GLY A 97 14.77 2.93 -6.03
CA GLY A 97 15.01 2.84 -4.59
C GLY A 97 13.82 2.31 -3.77
N GLY A 98 12.77 1.84 -4.44
CA GLY A 98 11.59 1.29 -3.77
C GLY A 98 11.72 -0.20 -3.45
N MET A 99 10.96 -0.63 -2.44
CA MET A 99 10.73 -2.03 -2.11
C MET A 99 9.23 -2.30 -2.14
N ALA A 100 8.81 -3.36 -2.84
CA ALA A 100 7.43 -3.81 -2.81
C ALA A 100 7.11 -4.39 -1.42
N LEU A 101 5.93 -4.06 -0.91
CA LEU A 101 5.41 -4.64 0.32
C LEU A 101 4.44 -5.78 0.00
N SER A 102 4.51 -6.85 0.77
CA SER A 102 3.43 -7.83 0.82
C SER A 102 2.24 -7.28 1.61
N GLY A 103 1.08 -7.96 1.52
CA GLY A 103 -0.06 -7.61 2.36
C GLY A 103 0.25 -7.67 3.85
N GLU A 104 0.97 -8.72 4.29
CA GLU A 104 1.48 -8.84 5.66
C GLU A 104 2.42 -7.68 6.03
N GLY A 105 3.32 -7.31 5.10
CA GLY A 105 4.24 -6.18 5.33
C GLY A 105 3.51 -4.85 5.46
N LEU A 106 2.39 -4.68 4.77
CA LEU A 106 1.54 -3.51 4.94
C LEU A 106 0.84 -3.52 6.31
N ASP A 107 0.32 -4.67 6.76
CA ASP A 107 -0.28 -4.80 8.09
C ASP A 107 0.73 -4.46 9.20
N GLU A 108 1.95 -5.02 9.14
CA GLU A 108 3.03 -4.72 10.09
C GLU A 108 3.40 -3.23 10.09
N LEU A 109 3.49 -2.63 8.90
CA LEU A 109 3.80 -1.22 8.75
C LEU A 109 2.70 -0.33 9.33
N VAL A 110 1.45 -0.63 9.02
CA VAL A 110 0.29 0.10 9.56
C VAL A 110 0.26 -0.03 11.08
N HIS A 111 0.44 -1.22 11.62
CA HIS A 111 0.48 -1.44 13.07
C HIS A 111 1.59 -0.62 13.76
N LEU A 112 2.78 -0.56 13.15
CA LEU A 112 3.90 0.24 13.67
C LEU A 112 3.58 1.73 13.74
N TYR A 113 2.87 2.27 12.75
CA TYR A 113 2.56 3.70 12.63
C TYR A 113 1.16 4.09 13.12
N GLU A 114 0.32 3.14 13.50
CA GLU A 114 -1.05 3.39 13.99
C GLU A 114 -1.12 4.43 15.13
N PRO A 115 -0.20 4.43 16.12
CA PRO A 115 -0.21 5.44 17.18
C PRO A 115 0.01 6.88 16.70
N THR A 116 0.65 7.05 15.53
CA THR A 116 0.88 8.39 14.95
C THR A 116 -0.29 8.88 14.10
N GLY A 117 -1.24 8.01 13.76
CA GLY A 117 -2.34 8.30 12.84
C GLY A 117 -1.91 8.54 11.38
N GLN A 118 -0.66 8.24 11.03
CA GLN A 118 -0.12 8.44 9.69
C GLN A 118 0.84 7.31 9.31
N VAL A 119 0.84 6.90 8.04
CA VAL A 119 1.78 5.92 7.53
C VAL A 119 2.25 6.32 6.13
N GLY A 120 3.54 6.52 5.96
CA GLY A 120 4.18 6.76 4.66
C GLY A 120 3.64 7.95 3.87
N GLY A 121 3.16 9.00 4.55
CA GLY A 121 2.56 10.19 3.94
C GLY A 121 1.04 10.15 3.86
N TYR A 122 0.40 9.04 4.21
CA TYR A 122 -1.07 8.91 4.25
C TYR A 122 -1.59 9.07 5.67
N ALA A 123 -2.69 9.80 5.84
CA ALA A 123 -3.48 9.79 7.06
C ALA A 123 -4.16 8.43 7.22
N LEU A 124 -4.00 7.78 8.37
CA LEU A 124 -4.61 6.48 8.64
C LEU A 124 -6.02 6.67 9.20
N LYS A 125 -7.00 6.03 8.58
CA LYS A 125 -8.39 5.99 9.04
C LYS A 125 -8.93 4.57 9.03
N THR A 126 -9.95 4.30 9.82
CA THR A 126 -10.68 3.03 9.83
C THR A 126 -12.03 3.18 9.15
N GLY A 127 -12.49 2.12 8.50
CA GLY A 127 -13.78 2.08 7.81
C GLY A 127 -13.69 2.50 6.36
N LEU A 128 -14.83 2.85 5.77
CA LEU A 128 -14.95 3.23 4.37
C LEU A 128 -14.83 4.75 4.19
N PRO A 129 -14.20 5.20 3.08
CA PRO A 129 -14.29 6.60 2.69
C PRO A 129 -15.73 7.00 2.35
N ALA A 130 -16.04 8.29 2.42
CA ALA A 130 -17.24 8.82 1.79
C ALA A 130 -17.11 8.69 0.28
N LEU A 131 -18.13 8.13 -0.35
CA LEU A 131 -18.17 7.91 -1.78
C LEU A 131 -19.31 8.73 -2.40
N THR A 132 -19.04 9.36 -3.52
CA THR A 132 -20.08 10.02 -4.31
C THR A 132 -20.37 9.19 -5.56
N MET A 133 -21.63 8.79 -5.72
CA MET A 133 -22.10 8.05 -6.86
C MET A 133 -22.76 9.01 -7.84
N GLN A 134 -22.27 9.04 -9.06
CA GLN A 134 -22.88 9.77 -10.16
C GLN A 134 -23.66 8.80 -11.04
N VAL A 135 -24.93 9.09 -11.27
CA VAL A 135 -25.83 8.27 -12.10
C VAL A 135 -26.32 9.09 -13.26
N GLU A 136 -25.96 8.69 -14.46
CA GLU A 136 -26.39 9.34 -15.70
C GLU A 136 -27.36 8.45 -16.49
N LYS A 137 -28.51 9.01 -16.86
CA LYS A 137 -29.46 8.31 -17.73
C LYS A 137 -28.86 8.14 -19.12
N ARG A 138 -28.88 6.93 -19.66
CA ARG A 138 -28.47 6.58 -21.03
C ARG A 138 -29.60 5.83 -21.74
N ARG A 139 -29.47 5.68 -23.06
CA ARG A 139 -30.46 4.91 -23.82
C ARG A 139 -30.43 3.43 -23.39
N GLY A 140 -31.53 2.96 -22.82
CA GLY A 140 -31.70 1.56 -22.39
C GLY A 140 -31.18 1.25 -20.97
N GLY A 141 -30.79 2.26 -20.20
CA GLY A 141 -30.29 2.05 -18.81
C GLY A 141 -29.70 3.28 -18.18
N VAL A 142 -28.77 3.04 -17.27
CA VAL A 142 -28.05 4.08 -16.52
C VAL A 142 -26.54 3.79 -16.53
N GLN A 143 -25.77 4.84 -16.57
CA GLN A 143 -24.32 4.80 -16.38
C GLN A 143 -24.00 5.26 -14.96
N VAL A 144 -23.21 4.47 -14.23
CA VAL A 144 -22.84 4.73 -12.84
C VAL A 144 -21.33 4.88 -12.75
N SER A 145 -20.88 5.90 -12.06
CA SER A 145 -19.48 6.10 -11.69
C SER A 145 -19.36 6.48 -10.22
N VAL A 146 -18.25 6.15 -9.60
CA VAL A 146 -17.98 6.42 -8.17
C VAL A 146 -16.69 7.19 -8.02
N THR A 147 -16.72 8.21 -7.17
CA THR A 147 -15.56 9.01 -6.78
C THR A 147 -15.42 9.05 -5.26
N PRO A 148 -14.19 9.16 -4.70
CA PRO A 148 -12.92 9.19 -5.40
C PRO A 148 -12.53 7.82 -6.00
N SER A 149 -11.54 7.83 -6.88
CA SER A 149 -10.89 6.60 -7.34
C SER A 149 -10.16 5.96 -6.16
N LEU A 150 -10.32 4.66 -5.98
CA LEU A 150 -9.71 3.91 -4.88
C LEU A 150 -8.68 2.92 -5.40
N GLY A 151 -7.53 2.89 -4.73
CA GLY A 151 -6.57 1.78 -4.83
C GLY A 151 -6.90 0.72 -3.79
N PHE A 152 -6.73 -0.56 -4.12
CA PHE A 152 -7.07 -1.68 -3.25
C PHE A 152 -5.85 -2.54 -2.97
N VAL A 153 -5.59 -2.82 -1.70
CA VAL A 153 -4.53 -3.74 -1.29
C VAL A 153 -5.09 -4.70 -0.24
N ALA A 154 -4.92 -6.00 -0.49
CA ALA A 154 -5.26 -7.01 0.49
C ALA A 154 -4.09 -7.19 1.45
N GLY A 155 -4.32 -7.02 2.74
CA GLY A 155 -3.41 -7.42 3.80
C GLY A 155 -3.65 -8.86 4.26
N LEU A 156 -2.93 -9.32 5.28
CA LEU A 156 -3.17 -10.60 5.92
C LEU A 156 -4.35 -10.51 6.90
N ASP A 157 -4.36 -9.48 7.74
CA ASP A 157 -5.36 -9.28 8.79
C ASP A 157 -6.43 -8.26 8.41
N HIS A 158 -6.07 -7.29 7.57
CA HIS A 158 -6.94 -6.21 7.12
C HIS A 158 -6.85 -6.03 5.61
N ASP A 159 -7.87 -5.40 5.04
CA ASP A 159 -7.80 -4.88 3.68
C ASP A 159 -7.66 -3.35 3.74
N TYR A 160 -7.05 -2.78 2.70
CA TYR A 160 -6.72 -1.37 2.66
C TYR A 160 -7.25 -0.70 1.39
N LEU A 161 -7.74 0.54 1.57
CA LEU A 161 -8.13 1.41 0.47
C LEU A 161 -7.23 2.65 0.50
N PHE A 162 -6.66 2.98 -0.64
CA PHE A 162 -5.94 4.23 -0.86
C PHE A 162 -6.87 5.21 -1.58
N SER A 163 -7.05 6.38 -1.00
CA SER A 163 -7.81 7.48 -1.58
C SER A 163 -7.07 8.78 -1.29
N ASP A 164 -6.61 9.47 -2.32
CA ASP A 164 -5.83 10.70 -2.21
C ASP A 164 -4.68 10.56 -1.18
N GLU A 165 -4.74 11.31 -0.08
CA GLU A 165 -3.74 11.29 1.00
C GLU A 165 -4.20 10.45 2.21
N THR A 166 -5.15 9.55 2.03
CA THR A 166 -5.70 8.73 3.11
C THR A 166 -5.59 7.24 2.82
N LEU A 167 -5.10 6.50 3.81
CA LEU A 167 -5.12 5.04 3.86
C LEU A 167 -6.23 4.60 4.80
N TRP A 168 -7.21 3.88 4.28
CA TRP A 168 -8.33 3.35 5.01
C TRP A 168 -8.09 1.89 5.36
N LYS A 169 -8.18 1.56 6.64
CA LYS A 169 -8.06 0.20 7.17
C LYS A 169 -9.46 -0.38 7.34
N LEU A 170 -9.72 -1.50 6.70
CA LEU A 170 -10.99 -2.24 6.78
C LEU A 170 -10.82 -3.51 7.60
N ASP A 171 -11.79 -3.83 8.45
CA ASP A 171 -11.87 -5.16 9.03
C ASP A 171 -12.32 -6.20 7.98
N ARG A 172 -12.04 -7.47 8.25
CA ARG A 172 -12.34 -8.59 7.33
C ARG A 172 -13.83 -8.77 7.04
N VAL A 173 -14.69 -8.49 8.02
CA VAL A 173 -16.15 -8.62 7.85
C VAL A 173 -16.64 -7.52 6.92
N GLN A 174 -16.20 -6.29 7.17
CA GLN A 174 -16.55 -5.14 6.35
C GLN A 174 -16.01 -5.28 4.93
N SER A 175 -14.75 -5.68 4.78
CA SER A 175 -14.14 -5.84 3.46
C SER A 175 -14.82 -6.93 2.64
N GLY A 176 -15.13 -8.08 3.23
CA GLY A 176 -15.80 -9.19 2.54
C GLY A 176 -17.16 -8.80 1.95
N ARG A 177 -17.87 -7.85 2.57
CA ARG A 177 -19.16 -7.36 2.07
C ARG A 177 -19.03 -6.32 0.96
N VAL A 178 -18.12 -5.37 1.10
CA VAL A 178 -18.11 -4.16 0.25
C VAL A 178 -17.06 -4.16 -0.83
N LEU A 179 -15.90 -4.82 -0.63
CA LEU A 179 -14.81 -4.78 -1.60
C LEU A 179 -15.15 -5.29 -3.00
N PRO A 180 -15.91 -6.39 -3.17
CA PRO A 180 -16.27 -6.86 -4.51
C PRO A 180 -17.03 -5.79 -5.31
N ALA A 181 -17.99 -5.11 -4.66
CA ALA A 181 -18.74 -4.03 -5.27
C ALA A 181 -17.87 -2.81 -5.55
N LEU A 182 -17.05 -2.38 -4.58
CA LEU A 182 -16.16 -1.22 -4.75
C LEU A 182 -15.12 -1.43 -5.84
N LYS A 183 -14.49 -2.59 -5.93
CA LYS A 183 -13.52 -2.91 -6.99
C LYS A 183 -14.13 -2.78 -8.37
N THR A 184 -15.39 -3.18 -8.51
CA THR A 184 -16.12 -3.08 -9.78
C THR A 184 -16.51 -1.63 -10.08
N LEU A 185 -17.02 -0.90 -9.09
CA LEU A 185 -17.54 0.47 -9.26
C LEU A 185 -16.45 1.53 -9.41
N CYS A 186 -15.33 1.39 -8.66
CA CYS A 186 -14.25 2.38 -8.66
C CYS A 186 -13.24 2.18 -9.79
N GLY A 187 -13.29 1.04 -10.48
CA GLY A 187 -12.37 0.73 -11.58
C GLY A 187 -12.72 1.39 -12.92
N SER A 188 -14.01 1.62 -13.16
CA SER A 188 -14.52 2.22 -14.40
C SER A 188 -15.98 2.66 -14.24
N SER A 189 -16.44 3.50 -15.16
CA SER A 189 -17.86 3.80 -15.30
C SER A 189 -18.60 2.58 -15.83
N LEU A 190 -19.63 2.12 -15.12
CA LEU A 190 -20.41 0.93 -15.46
C LEU A 190 -21.74 1.32 -16.08
N PHE A 191 -22.17 0.56 -17.09
CA PHE A 191 -23.51 0.66 -17.65
C PHE A 191 -24.39 -0.48 -17.12
N PHE A 192 -25.54 -0.12 -16.57
CA PHE A 192 -26.57 -1.04 -16.11
C PHE A 192 -27.81 -0.92 -16.99
N THR A 193 -28.34 -2.05 -17.44
CA THR A 193 -29.69 -2.07 -18.01
C THR A 193 -30.72 -1.68 -16.94
N THR A 194 -31.95 -1.42 -17.34
CA THR A 194 -33.02 -1.06 -16.39
C THR A 194 -33.22 -2.15 -15.33
N GLN A 195 -33.12 -3.43 -15.73
CA GLN A 195 -33.24 -4.55 -14.79
C GLN A 195 -32.02 -4.63 -13.84
N ASP A 196 -30.82 -4.58 -14.40
CA ASP A 196 -29.57 -4.64 -13.59
C ASP A 196 -29.48 -3.46 -12.61
N ALA A 197 -29.97 -2.27 -13.00
CA ALA A 197 -30.04 -1.11 -12.13
C ALA A 197 -30.97 -1.33 -10.94
N ALA A 198 -32.10 -1.99 -11.13
CA ALA A 198 -33.02 -2.35 -10.06
C ALA A 198 -32.36 -3.33 -9.08
N ASP A 199 -31.68 -4.35 -9.60
CA ASP A 199 -30.96 -5.34 -8.79
C ASP A 199 -29.78 -4.71 -8.04
N PHE A 200 -29.03 -3.82 -8.70
CA PHE A 200 -27.97 -3.04 -8.05
C PHE A 200 -28.49 -2.21 -6.87
N CYS A 201 -29.59 -1.47 -7.06
CA CYS A 201 -30.20 -0.68 -6.00
C CYS A 201 -30.76 -1.52 -4.85
N SER A 202 -31.22 -2.74 -5.14
CA SER A 202 -31.83 -3.62 -4.13
C SER A 202 -30.81 -4.43 -3.34
N PHE A 203 -29.70 -4.84 -3.95
CA PHE A 203 -28.76 -5.79 -3.35
C PHE A 203 -27.37 -5.22 -3.09
N VAL A 204 -26.87 -4.33 -3.94
CA VAL A 204 -25.48 -3.82 -3.83
C VAL A 204 -25.42 -2.50 -3.07
N LEU A 205 -26.30 -1.56 -3.41
CA LEU A 205 -26.29 -0.24 -2.80
C LEU A 205 -26.48 -0.26 -1.27
N PRO A 206 -27.36 -1.10 -0.68
CA PRO A 206 -27.51 -1.20 0.76
C PRO A 206 -26.25 -1.68 1.49
N GLU A 207 -25.44 -2.55 0.85
CA GLU A 207 -24.18 -3.05 1.43
C GLU A 207 -23.10 -1.96 1.48
N LEU A 208 -23.12 -1.01 0.56
CA LEU A 208 -22.23 0.17 0.59
C LEU A 208 -22.62 1.14 1.72
N GLY A 209 -23.86 1.04 2.21
CA GLY A 209 -24.34 1.70 3.40
C GLY A 209 -24.38 3.23 3.29
N ARG A 210 -24.19 3.89 4.43
CA ARG A 210 -24.24 5.36 4.56
C ARG A 210 -23.02 6.08 3.98
N ASN A 211 -22.06 5.34 3.44
CA ASN A 211 -20.83 5.92 2.88
C ASN A 211 -21.00 6.38 1.43
N VAL A 212 -22.17 6.14 0.81
CA VAL A 212 -22.47 6.56 -0.57
C VAL A 212 -23.52 7.68 -0.53
N THR A 213 -23.22 8.76 -1.20
CA THR A 213 -24.11 9.90 -1.46
C THR A 213 -24.27 10.14 -2.96
#